data_e9e08f57da9469ceac152141012e686c
#
_entry.id   e9e08f57da9469ceac152141012e686c
#
_cell.length_a   1.000
_cell.length_b   1.000
_cell.length_c   1.000
_cell.angle_alpha   90.00
_cell.angle_beta   90.00
_cell.angle_gamma   90.00
#
_symmetry.space_group_name_H-M   'P 1'
#
loop_
_entity.id
_entity.type
_entity.pdbx_description
1 polymer ?
#
loop_
_entity_poly.entity_id
_entity_poly.type
_entity_poly.pdbx_seq_one_letter_code
_entity_poly.pdbx_strand_id
1 'polypeptide(L)'
;LTQPILPPNALITLQDTGDLIPSLLFAPNVGSDLSDIERRIMSWMSMRLLESNTRNHVQLSEQYYNGLNIVPSLGISTPPELEPLRAILGWCRTAVEARSERLNVQGFRMPNATTIDSAVQEIWQHNNLDAEAPLLHEQAMVSGWTYAIVGKNDNDGDDSSGIPVITTESALNMTASWNPMRREISAAYQIYMDLDPTSDTYGRQLATLYTRDATIQLNTTPNGWIVADRNDHQQHWVPVVQFTPRPQFHERLRGQSEMNAAWRNTQDRAARTLVRMEIAGEFFATAKVYVLGVSEEAFMKKDGTKASAWETYIGRISTIEADANGNLPTVQRIAGESPDGFISSLNQERSIFCGISGLAPQYLGIFSDGNPASADAIRMSDFRLATIAERLAKPYGNDWEKLMSMALKMAGEWTASADQMETDWGPFGIPTPSADTVNVVSMVGAGMVAPDSDDALAALGWSPVQRARIREGMKRQQGLAQIGQAIAGLKPPATPGAAPPQALDGQQPGALQALNSQRTTDSATAG
;
A
#
# COMPACT_ATOMS: atom_id res chain seq x y z
N LEU A 1 32.74 29.13 -8.81
CA LEU A 1 31.92 28.38 -9.76
C LEU A 1 30.84 27.65 -8.95
N THR A 2 29.69 28.30 -8.85
CA THR A 2 28.51 27.79 -8.14
C THR A 2 27.90 26.63 -8.94
N GLN A 3 27.94 25.43 -8.40
CA GLN A 3 27.17 24.30 -8.92
C GLN A 3 25.65 24.57 -8.73
N PRO A 4 24.81 24.21 -9.69
CA PRO A 4 23.36 24.37 -9.54
C PRO A 4 22.85 23.44 -8.44
N ILE A 5 22.19 24.03 -7.44
CA ILE A 5 21.44 23.31 -6.42
C ILE A 5 20.21 22.69 -7.12
N LEU A 6 20.21 21.39 -7.28
CA LEU A 6 19.04 20.65 -7.77
C LEU A 6 17.94 20.71 -6.70
N PRO A 7 16.68 20.97 -7.08
CA PRO A 7 15.58 20.97 -6.11
C PRO A 7 15.35 19.56 -5.56
N PRO A 8 14.90 19.44 -4.29
CA PRO A 8 14.77 18.17 -3.58
C PRO A 8 13.76 17.17 -4.17
N ASN A 9 13.06 17.52 -5.24
CA ASN A 9 12.09 16.66 -5.94
C ASN A 9 12.46 16.42 -7.42
N ALA A 10 13.72 16.62 -7.81
CA ALA A 10 14.16 16.22 -9.13
C ALA A 10 14.27 14.69 -9.19
N LEU A 11 13.13 14.02 -9.33
CA LEU A 11 13.09 12.73 -10.02
C LEU A 11 13.77 12.95 -11.36
N ILE A 12 14.99 12.44 -11.51
CA ILE A 12 15.75 12.52 -12.74
C ILE A 12 14.94 11.76 -13.79
N THR A 13 14.13 12.47 -14.55
CA THR A 13 13.44 11.89 -15.70
C THR A 13 14.49 11.59 -16.73
N LEU A 14 14.58 10.35 -17.19
CA LEU A 14 15.51 9.89 -18.22
C LEU A 14 15.44 10.70 -19.55
N GLN A 15 14.46 11.58 -19.71
CA GLN A 15 14.35 12.48 -20.86
C GLN A 15 15.29 13.68 -20.79
N ASP A 16 15.67 14.16 -19.59
CA ASP A 16 16.57 15.31 -19.42
C ASP A 16 18.02 14.92 -19.15
N THR A 17 18.31 13.63 -18.95
CA THR A 17 19.64 13.14 -18.58
C THR A 17 20.23 12.17 -19.61
N GLY A 18 19.91 12.36 -20.88
CA GLY A 18 20.39 11.49 -21.98
C GLY A 18 21.88 11.16 -21.95
N ASP A 19 22.69 11.92 -21.19
CA ASP A 19 24.14 11.77 -21.19
C ASP A 19 24.78 11.47 -19.81
N LEU A 20 24.05 11.54 -18.68
CA LEU A 20 24.70 11.48 -17.35
C LEU A 20 24.60 10.13 -16.63
N ILE A 21 23.58 9.32 -16.88
CA ILE A 21 23.39 8.04 -16.16
C ILE A 21 24.21 6.89 -16.73
N PRO A 22 24.41 6.73 -18.04
CA PRO A 22 25.18 5.60 -18.57
C PRO A 22 26.63 5.58 -18.15
N SER A 23 27.27 6.74 -18.02
CA SER A 23 28.71 6.82 -17.74
C SER A 23 29.07 6.56 -16.27
N LEU A 24 28.19 6.91 -15.33
CA LEU A 24 28.45 6.69 -13.89
C LEU A 24 28.15 5.26 -13.43
N LEU A 25 27.12 4.62 -14.00
CA LEU A 25 26.82 3.21 -13.74
C LEU A 25 27.87 2.25 -14.34
N PHE A 26 28.57 2.66 -15.38
CA PHE A 26 29.55 1.87 -16.11
C PHE A 26 31.01 2.25 -15.84
N ALA A 27 31.32 2.94 -14.73
CA ALA A 27 32.70 3.29 -14.44
C ALA A 27 33.58 2.04 -14.26
N PRO A 28 34.38 1.65 -15.25
CA PRO A 28 35.18 0.44 -15.19
C PRO A 28 36.41 0.55 -14.26
N ASN A 29 36.72 1.75 -13.80
CA ASN A 29 37.83 1.99 -12.90
C ASN A 29 37.39 1.93 -11.43
N VAL A 30 37.21 0.73 -10.95
CA VAL A 30 37.23 0.46 -9.52
C VAL A 30 38.68 0.33 -9.08
N GLY A 31 39.09 1.06 -8.05
CA GLY A 31 40.46 1.01 -7.53
C GLY A 31 40.97 -0.40 -7.25
N SER A 32 42.24 -0.54 -7.04
CA SER A 32 42.97 -1.81 -6.83
C SER A 32 42.46 -2.66 -5.65
N ASP A 33 41.56 -2.12 -4.83
CA ASP A 33 41.19 -2.65 -3.52
C ASP A 33 40.08 -3.71 -3.57
N LEU A 34 39.42 -3.89 -4.72
CA LEU A 34 38.47 -4.98 -4.97
C LEU A 34 39.16 -6.16 -5.69
N SER A 35 38.82 -7.36 -5.30
CA SER A 35 39.21 -8.57 -6.02
C SER A 35 38.58 -8.62 -7.42
N ASP A 36 39.16 -9.39 -8.33
CA ASP A 36 38.63 -9.56 -9.70
C ASP A 36 37.19 -10.11 -9.71
N ILE A 37 36.85 -10.94 -8.72
CA ILE A 37 35.51 -11.50 -8.57
C ILE A 37 34.53 -10.39 -8.16
N GLU A 38 34.86 -9.57 -7.17
CA GLU A 38 34.02 -8.48 -6.67
C GLU A 38 33.79 -7.41 -7.76
N ARG A 39 34.83 -7.04 -8.51
CA ARG A 39 34.70 -6.14 -9.67
C ARG A 39 33.74 -6.69 -10.72
N ARG A 40 33.85 -7.99 -11.04
CA ARG A 40 32.95 -8.64 -11.99
C ARG A 40 31.51 -8.68 -11.47
N ILE A 41 31.29 -8.96 -10.18
CA ILE A 41 29.96 -8.95 -9.54
C ILE A 41 29.38 -7.55 -9.61
N MET A 42 30.11 -6.53 -9.20
CA MET A 42 29.68 -5.13 -9.23
C MET A 42 29.29 -4.67 -10.64
N SER A 43 30.14 -4.94 -11.63
CA SER A 43 29.86 -4.58 -13.03
C SER A 43 28.61 -5.28 -13.56
N TRP A 44 28.43 -6.54 -13.26
CA TRP A 44 27.26 -7.29 -13.68
C TRP A 44 25.97 -6.78 -12.98
N MET A 45 26.07 -6.48 -11.67
CA MET A 45 24.94 -5.96 -10.88
C MET A 45 24.51 -4.57 -11.32
N SER A 46 25.45 -3.67 -11.61
CA SER A 46 25.12 -2.32 -12.10
C SER A 46 24.38 -2.36 -13.45
N MET A 47 24.82 -3.24 -14.38
CA MET A 47 24.10 -3.45 -15.63
C MET A 47 22.71 -4.04 -15.41
N ARG A 48 22.58 -4.99 -14.47
CA ARG A 48 21.29 -5.59 -14.13
C ARG A 48 20.33 -4.59 -13.50
N LEU A 49 20.82 -3.69 -12.66
CA LEU A 49 20.01 -2.61 -12.06
C LEU A 49 19.48 -1.66 -13.14
N LEU A 50 20.33 -1.27 -14.08
CA LEU A 50 19.93 -0.43 -15.21
C LEU A 50 18.89 -1.14 -16.09
N GLU A 51 19.09 -2.41 -16.39
CA GLU A 51 18.13 -3.23 -17.15
C GLU A 51 16.79 -3.35 -16.42
N SER A 52 16.82 -3.53 -15.11
CA SER A 52 15.63 -3.60 -14.27
C SER A 52 14.81 -2.31 -14.36
N ASN A 53 15.45 -1.17 -14.22
CA ASN A 53 14.80 0.13 -14.23
C ASN A 53 14.22 0.49 -15.61
N THR A 54 14.91 0.14 -16.68
CA THR A 54 14.54 0.50 -18.06
C THR A 54 13.66 -0.54 -18.73
N ARG A 55 14.12 -1.79 -18.83
CA ARG A 55 13.42 -2.87 -19.56
C ARG A 55 12.32 -3.54 -18.76
N ASN A 56 12.49 -3.68 -17.45
CA ASN A 56 11.50 -4.32 -16.59
C ASN A 56 10.40 -3.37 -16.13
N HIS A 57 10.42 -2.12 -16.61
CA HIS A 57 9.38 -1.13 -16.35
C HIS A 57 9.18 -0.79 -14.87
N VAL A 58 10.19 -0.96 -14.01
CA VAL A 58 10.10 -0.59 -12.60
C VAL A 58 9.78 0.89 -12.48
N GLN A 59 10.56 1.75 -13.18
CA GLN A 59 10.33 3.19 -13.20
C GLN A 59 8.95 3.57 -13.77
N LEU A 60 8.50 2.87 -14.82
CA LEU A 60 7.17 3.09 -15.38
C LEU A 60 6.07 2.76 -14.37
N SER A 61 6.23 1.67 -13.62
CA SER A 61 5.27 1.30 -12.58
C SER A 61 5.21 2.35 -11.47
N GLU A 62 6.34 2.88 -11.04
CA GLU A 62 6.43 3.99 -10.09
C GLU A 62 5.70 5.25 -10.60
N GLN A 63 5.87 5.58 -11.87
CA GLN A 63 5.17 6.73 -12.46
C GLN A 63 3.64 6.56 -12.41
N TYR A 64 3.13 5.35 -12.70
CA TYR A 64 1.69 5.07 -12.62
C TYR A 64 1.17 5.07 -11.18
N TYR A 65 1.94 4.58 -10.24
CA TYR A 65 1.58 4.59 -8.83
C TYR A 65 1.52 6.01 -8.26
N ASN A 66 2.52 6.83 -8.58
CA ASN A 66 2.63 8.20 -8.10
C ASN A 66 1.82 9.22 -8.91
N GLY A 67 1.10 8.79 -9.96
CA GLY A 67 0.33 9.68 -10.82
C GLY A 67 1.18 10.62 -11.67
N LEU A 68 2.42 10.23 -11.95
CA LEU A 68 3.37 10.99 -12.78
C LEU A 68 3.39 10.52 -14.24
N ASN A 69 2.57 9.52 -14.57
CA ASN A 69 2.50 8.97 -15.92
C ASN A 69 1.91 9.99 -16.89
N ILE A 70 2.56 10.14 -18.04
CA ILE A 70 2.08 10.97 -19.16
C ILE A 70 1.31 10.05 -20.12
N VAL A 71 0.02 10.28 -20.23
CA VAL A 71 -0.81 9.56 -21.20
C VAL A 71 -0.72 10.29 -22.55
N PRO A 72 -0.09 9.68 -23.57
CA PRO A 72 0.06 10.36 -24.86
C PRO A 72 -1.30 10.61 -25.50
N SER A 73 -1.50 11.83 -26.00
CA SER A 73 -2.63 12.19 -26.85
C SER A 73 -2.57 11.39 -28.15
N LEU A 74 -3.73 10.97 -28.67
CA LEU A 74 -3.79 10.35 -30.00
C LEU A 74 -3.62 11.37 -31.16
N GLY A 75 -3.52 12.66 -30.86
CA GLY A 75 -3.24 13.73 -31.81
C GLY A 75 -4.36 14.07 -32.79
N ILE A 76 -5.45 13.29 -32.83
CA ILE A 76 -6.51 13.43 -33.85
C ILE A 76 -7.58 14.45 -33.43
N SER A 77 -7.85 14.57 -32.13
CA SER A 77 -8.98 15.36 -31.62
C SER A 77 -8.58 16.41 -30.57
N THR A 78 -7.31 16.52 -30.27
CA THR A 78 -6.79 17.49 -29.29
C THR A 78 -5.99 18.57 -30.02
N PRO A 79 -6.45 19.82 -30.03
CA PRO A 79 -5.66 20.93 -30.53
C PRO A 79 -4.34 21.06 -29.74
N PRO A 80 -3.24 21.53 -30.40
CA PRO A 80 -1.94 21.69 -29.72
C PRO A 80 -2.00 22.57 -28.48
N GLU A 81 -2.89 23.55 -28.45
CA GLU A 81 -3.10 24.50 -27.35
C GLU A 81 -3.67 23.80 -26.10
N LEU A 82 -4.34 22.64 -26.26
CA LEU A 82 -4.95 21.87 -25.21
C LEU A 82 -4.12 20.62 -24.79
N GLU A 83 -2.94 20.43 -25.40
CA GLU A 83 -2.01 19.37 -24.99
C GLU A 83 -1.62 19.40 -23.49
N PRO A 84 -1.54 20.58 -22.83
CA PRO A 84 -1.27 20.62 -21.39
C PRO A 84 -2.38 20.06 -20.52
N LEU A 85 -3.62 19.89 -21.04
CA LEU A 85 -4.70 19.27 -20.29
C LEU A 85 -4.41 17.78 -20.07
N ARG A 86 -4.25 17.40 -18.81
CA ARG A 86 -3.95 16.04 -18.41
C ARG A 86 -4.95 15.59 -17.35
N ALA A 87 -5.56 14.44 -17.57
CA ALA A 87 -6.33 13.76 -16.53
C ALA A 87 -5.45 12.67 -15.90
N ILE A 88 -5.31 12.72 -14.59
CA ILE A 88 -4.58 11.73 -13.81
C ILE A 88 -5.61 10.90 -13.04
N LEU A 89 -5.54 9.59 -13.21
CA LEU A 89 -6.38 8.63 -12.51
C LEU A 89 -5.52 7.78 -11.59
N GLY A 90 -5.97 7.62 -10.34
CA GLY A 90 -5.26 6.83 -9.33
C GLY A 90 -5.73 5.37 -9.22
N TRP A 91 -6.34 4.78 -10.25
CA TRP A 91 -6.93 3.43 -10.14
C TRP A 91 -5.91 2.34 -9.86
N CYS A 92 -4.74 2.41 -10.50
CA CYS A 92 -3.64 1.48 -10.24
C CYS A 92 -3.18 1.57 -8.78
N ARG A 93 -3.05 2.77 -8.25
CA ARG A 93 -2.70 3.03 -6.85
C ARG A 93 -3.76 2.47 -5.91
N THR A 94 -5.02 2.81 -6.10
CA THR A 94 -6.13 2.28 -5.30
C THR A 94 -6.14 0.76 -5.27
N ALA A 95 -5.83 0.11 -6.41
CA ALA A 95 -5.82 -1.35 -6.48
C ALA A 95 -4.64 -1.98 -5.73
N VAL A 96 -3.50 -1.32 -5.63
CA VAL A 96 -2.35 -1.75 -4.84
C VAL A 96 -2.63 -1.53 -3.36
N GLU A 97 -3.04 -0.32 -2.97
CA GLU A 97 -3.35 0.04 -1.58
C GLU A 97 -4.43 -0.88 -0.99
N ALA A 98 -5.52 -1.13 -1.72
CA ALA A 98 -6.57 -2.03 -1.26
C ALA A 98 -6.09 -3.47 -0.98
N ARG A 99 -5.00 -3.91 -1.58
CA ARG A 99 -4.35 -5.19 -1.26
C ARG A 99 -3.40 -5.08 -0.07
N SER A 100 -2.60 -4.01 -0.02
CA SER A 100 -1.65 -3.76 1.06
C SER A 100 -2.35 -3.64 2.41
N GLU A 101 -3.48 -2.93 2.47
CA GLU A 101 -4.31 -2.77 3.67
C GLU A 101 -4.75 -4.10 4.31
N ARG A 102 -4.74 -5.20 3.53
CA ARG A 102 -5.11 -6.55 4.00
C ARG A 102 -3.91 -7.40 4.40
N LEU A 103 -2.68 -6.91 4.16
CA LEU A 103 -1.43 -7.62 4.44
C LEU A 103 -0.83 -7.12 5.76
N ASN A 104 -1.54 -7.38 6.85
CA ASN A 104 -1.13 -6.95 8.19
C ASN A 104 -0.44 -8.09 8.92
N VAL A 105 0.87 -7.96 9.17
CA VAL A 105 1.66 -8.88 9.98
C VAL A 105 1.36 -8.61 11.46
N GLN A 106 0.90 -9.62 12.18
CA GLN A 106 0.61 -9.52 13.62
C GLN A 106 1.76 -10.00 14.50
N GLY A 107 2.67 -10.78 13.96
CA GLY A 107 3.84 -11.31 14.65
C GLY A 107 4.32 -12.63 14.05
N PHE A 108 5.17 -13.32 14.81
CA PHE A 108 5.79 -14.56 14.38
C PHE A 108 5.66 -15.60 15.48
N ARG A 109 5.38 -16.84 15.10
CA ARG A 109 5.23 -17.96 16.03
C ARG A 109 6.31 -19.00 15.74
N MET A 110 6.97 -19.44 16.79
CA MET A 110 7.86 -20.60 16.71
C MET A 110 7.05 -21.90 16.55
N PRO A 111 7.62 -22.97 15.99
CA PRO A 111 6.94 -24.24 15.85
C PRO A 111 6.38 -24.72 17.19
N ASN A 112 5.10 -25.13 17.19
CA ASN A 112 4.36 -25.59 18.36
C ASN A 112 4.15 -24.53 19.47
N ALA A 113 4.52 -23.26 19.25
CA ALA A 113 4.20 -22.18 20.17
C ALA A 113 2.77 -21.67 19.92
N THR A 114 2.05 -21.38 21.00
CA THR A 114 0.71 -20.79 20.97
C THR A 114 0.73 -19.27 21.08
N THR A 115 1.91 -18.70 21.30
CA THR A 115 2.13 -17.26 21.50
C THR A 115 3.16 -16.73 20.50
N ILE A 116 3.07 -15.45 20.20
CA ILE A 116 4.06 -14.73 19.42
C ILE A 116 5.41 -14.78 20.16
N ASP A 117 6.48 -14.94 19.41
CA ASP A 117 7.84 -14.94 19.93
C ASP A 117 8.25 -13.54 20.38
N SER A 118 8.79 -13.42 21.60
CA SER A 118 9.11 -12.12 22.19
C SER A 118 10.39 -11.51 21.63
N ALA A 119 11.39 -12.32 21.29
CA ALA A 119 12.66 -11.80 20.74
C ALA A 119 12.45 -11.26 19.32
N VAL A 120 11.69 -11.98 18.51
CA VAL A 120 11.32 -11.50 17.16
C VAL A 120 10.45 -10.25 17.25
N GLN A 121 9.53 -10.19 18.21
CA GLN A 121 8.68 -9.02 18.43
C GLN A 121 9.49 -7.79 18.88
N GLU A 122 10.52 -7.97 19.68
CA GLU A 122 11.43 -6.89 20.09
C GLU A 122 12.19 -6.32 18.89
N ILE A 123 12.77 -7.18 18.03
CA ILE A 123 13.41 -6.77 16.77
C ILE A 123 12.43 -6.02 15.87
N TRP A 124 11.20 -6.52 15.74
CA TRP A 124 10.14 -5.91 14.95
C TRP A 124 9.81 -4.48 15.40
N GLN A 125 9.58 -4.30 16.71
CA GLN A 125 9.24 -3.00 17.30
C GLN A 125 10.41 -2.02 17.27
N HIS A 126 11.63 -2.50 17.55
CA HIS A 126 12.82 -1.64 17.53
C HIS A 126 13.03 -1.02 16.13
N ASN A 127 12.75 -1.77 15.07
CA ASN A 127 12.88 -1.31 13.69
C ASN A 127 11.63 -0.65 13.12
N ASN A 128 10.61 -0.36 13.92
CA ASN A 128 9.32 0.23 13.49
C ASN A 128 8.68 -0.48 12.30
N LEU A 129 8.80 -1.81 12.23
CA LEU A 129 8.35 -2.59 11.09
C LEU A 129 6.82 -2.61 10.94
N ASP A 130 6.07 -2.20 11.95
CA ASP A 130 4.62 -1.95 11.83
C ASP A 130 4.31 -0.88 10.76
N ALA A 131 5.16 0.13 10.62
CA ALA A 131 5.03 1.19 9.62
C ALA A 131 5.75 0.84 8.30
N GLU A 132 6.91 0.19 8.38
CA GLU A 132 7.73 -0.13 7.21
C GLU A 132 7.20 -1.31 6.39
N ALA A 133 6.56 -2.32 7.03
CA ALA A 133 6.08 -3.50 6.34
C ALA A 133 4.98 -3.19 5.29
N PRO A 134 3.96 -2.36 5.56
CA PRO A 134 3.01 -1.94 4.54
C PRO A 134 3.67 -1.26 3.34
N LEU A 135 4.62 -0.34 3.59
CA LEU A 135 5.37 0.35 2.53
C LEU A 135 6.19 -0.63 1.68
N LEU A 136 6.85 -1.59 2.33
CA LEU A 136 7.60 -2.66 1.66
C LEU A 136 6.68 -3.51 0.79
N HIS A 137 5.50 -3.91 1.30
CA HIS A 137 4.52 -4.69 0.54
C HIS A 137 4.00 -3.91 -0.67
N GLU A 138 3.66 -2.63 -0.51
CA GLU A 138 3.23 -1.76 -1.60
C GLU A 138 4.30 -1.62 -2.66
N GLN A 139 5.52 -1.30 -2.25
CA GLN A 139 6.64 -1.15 -3.15
C GLN A 139 6.92 -2.43 -3.93
N ALA A 140 6.85 -3.59 -3.28
CA ALA A 140 7.01 -4.89 -3.95
C ALA A 140 5.89 -5.16 -4.97
N MET A 141 4.64 -4.76 -4.68
CA MET A 141 3.53 -4.89 -5.64
C MET A 141 3.66 -3.92 -6.82
N VAL A 142 4.20 -2.72 -6.57
CA VAL A 142 4.45 -1.70 -7.61
C VAL A 142 5.58 -2.12 -8.53
N SER A 143 6.74 -2.42 -7.98
CA SER A 143 7.97 -2.74 -8.74
C SER A 143 8.02 -4.18 -9.22
N GLY A 144 7.30 -5.09 -8.53
CA GLY A 144 7.38 -6.55 -8.69
C GLY A 144 8.28 -7.21 -7.65
N TRP A 145 9.16 -6.48 -7.01
CA TRP A 145 10.03 -6.91 -5.90
C TRP A 145 10.58 -5.69 -5.14
N THR A 146 11.00 -5.93 -3.92
CA THR A 146 11.71 -4.98 -3.07
C THR A 146 12.69 -5.74 -2.18
N TYR A 147 13.48 -5.04 -1.39
CA TYR A 147 14.53 -5.65 -0.58
C TYR A 147 14.42 -5.20 0.87
N ALA A 148 14.85 -6.08 1.78
CA ALA A 148 15.17 -5.74 3.15
C ALA A 148 16.58 -6.21 3.48
N ILE A 149 17.32 -5.40 4.23
CA ILE A 149 18.71 -5.60 4.59
C ILE A 149 18.79 -5.70 6.11
N VAL A 150 19.52 -6.67 6.63
CA VAL A 150 19.79 -6.80 8.06
C VAL A 150 21.22 -6.35 8.33
N GLY A 151 21.38 -5.34 9.15
CA GLY A 151 22.68 -4.82 9.58
C GLY A 151 22.90 -5.04 11.08
N LYS A 152 24.16 -5.10 11.49
CA LYS A 152 24.50 -5.07 12.89
C LYS A 152 24.37 -3.63 13.41
N ASN A 153 23.82 -3.47 14.59
CA ASN A 153 23.80 -2.17 15.26
C ASN A 153 25.13 -1.98 16.01
N ASP A 154 26.02 -1.20 15.42
CA ASP A 154 27.33 -0.89 15.98
C ASP A 154 27.38 0.52 16.62
N ASN A 155 26.21 1.11 16.98
CA ASN A 155 26.15 2.42 17.62
C ASN A 155 26.70 2.33 19.03
N ASP A 156 27.91 2.86 19.22
CA ASP A 156 28.56 3.01 20.51
C ASP A 156 27.74 3.92 21.42
N GLY A 157 27.11 3.34 22.43
CA GLY A 157 26.45 4.09 23.51
C GLY A 157 24.93 4.03 23.58
N ASP A 158 24.28 3.26 22.74
CA ASP A 158 22.84 2.99 22.86
C ASP A 158 22.60 1.65 23.59
N ASP A 159 21.65 1.62 24.54
CA ASP A 159 21.21 0.40 25.23
C ASP A 159 20.64 -0.68 24.26
N SER A 160 20.36 -0.29 23.01
CA SER A 160 19.94 -1.17 21.92
C SER A 160 21.10 -1.86 21.18
N SER A 161 22.35 -1.72 21.67
CA SER A 161 23.54 -2.34 21.09
C SER A 161 23.47 -3.88 21.15
N GLY A 162 22.95 -4.52 20.15
CA GLY A 162 22.72 -5.97 20.05
C GLY A 162 21.48 -6.30 19.25
N ILE A 163 20.52 -5.39 19.15
CA ILE A 163 19.35 -5.54 18.31
C ILE A 163 19.74 -5.14 16.87
N PRO A 164 19.58 -6.04 15.86
CA PRO A 164 19.94 -5.75 14.48
C PRO A 164 19.06 -4.64 13.89
N VAL A 165 19.65 -3.85 13.02
CA VAL A 165 18.94 -2.83 12.23
C VAL A 165 18.43 -3.45 10.95
N ILE A 166 17.16 -3.24 10.62
CA ILE A 166 16.52 -3.67 9.39
C ILE A 166 16.16 -2.44 8.57
N THR A 167 16.67 -2.37 7.33
CA THR A 167 16.36 -1.30 6.39
C THR A 167 15.67 -1.87 5.17
N THR A 168 14.70 -1.12 4.62
CA THR A 168 13.95 -1.47 3.42
C THR A 168 14.47 -0.70 2.21
N GLU A 169 14.57 -1.33 1.05
CA GLU A 169 15.13 -0.72 -0.15
C GLU A 169 14.32 -1.03 -1.41
N SER A 170 14.17 0.01 -2.25
CA SER A 170 13.43 -0.08 -3.51
C SER A 170 14.22 -0.85 -4.58
N ALA A 171 13.46 -1.52 -5.46
CA ALA A 171 13.99 -2.11 -6.68
C ALA A 171 14.63 -1.09 -7.64
N LEU A 172 14.37 0.20 -7.48
CA LEU A 172 15.03 1.27 -8.25
C LEU A 172 16.50 1.41 -7.88
N ASN A 173 16.82 1.20 -6.62
CA ASN A 173 18.14 1.45 -6.05
C ASN A 173 18.94 0.16 -5.78
N MET A 174 18.29 -0.99 -5.80
CA MET A 174 18.91 -2.25 -5.40
C MET A 174 18.62 -3.39 -6.37
N THR A 175 19.59 -4.28 -6.50
CA THR A 175 19.48 -5.53 -7.26
C THR A 175 20.23 -6.66 -6.56
N ALA A 176 19.86 -7.91 -6.86
CA ALA A 176 20.48 -9.07 -6.27
C ALA A 176 20.75 -10.18 -7.32
N SER A 177 21.67 -11.07 -7.01
CA SER A 177 21.96 -12.27 -7.77
C SER A 177 21.54 -13.51 -7.01
N TRP A 178 21.03 -14.49 -7.73
CA TRP A 178 20.49 -15.73 -7.18
C TRP A 178 21.34 -16.94 -7.56
N ASN A 179 21.65 -17.74 -6.56
CA ASN A 179 22.27 -19.04 -6.78
C ASN A 179 21.17 -20.13 -6.80
N PRO A 180 20.87 -20.72 -7.97
CA PRO A 180 19.79 -21.70 -8.08
C PRO A 180 20.10 -23.03 -7.37
N MET A 181 21.38 -23.39 -7.21
CA MET A 181 21.79 -24.62 -6.53
C MET A 181 21.58 -24.52 -5.01
N ARG A 182 21.87 -23.37 -4.44
CA ARG A 182 21.71 -23.12 -3.00
C ARG A 182 20.36 -22.51 -2.65
N ARG A 183 19.62 -22.02 -3.64
CA ARG A 183 18.33 -21.31 -3.49
C ARG A 183 18.44 -20.11 -2.55
N GLU A 184 19.51 -19.34 -2.71
CA GLU A 184 19.80 -18.17 -1.88
C GLU A 184 20.34 -17.01 -2.74
N ILE A 185 20.30 -15.80 -2.19
CA ILE A 185 20.99 -14.64 -2.77
C ILE A 185 22.48 -14.86 -2.64
N SER A 186 23.21 -14.72 -3.73
CA SER A 186 24.68 -14.90 -3.78
C SER A 186 25.45 -13.59 -3.62
N ALA A 187 24.87 -12.48 -4.03
CA ALA A 187 25.35 -11.12 -3.82
C ALA A 187 24.20 -10.14 -4.01
N ALA A 188 24.31 -8.95 -3.45
CA ALA A 188 23.39 -7.85 -3.67
C ALA A 188 24.17 -6.54 -3.83
N TYR A 189 23.58 -5.58 -4.56
CA TYR A 189 24.19 -4.30 -4.86
C TYR A 189 23.14 -3.20 -4.70
N GLN A 190 23.46 -2.22 -3.89
CA GLN A 190 22.66 -1.05 -3.61
C GLN A 190 23.39 0.19 -4.11
N ILE A 191 22.65 1.15 -4.65
CA ILE A 191 23.15 2.46 -5.04
C ILE A 191 22.23 3.53 -4.49
N TYR A 192 22.79 4.57 -3.90
CA TYR A 192 22.02 5.68 -3.34
C TYR A 192 22.82 6.98 -3.43
N MET A 193 22.13 8.10 -3.27
CA MET A 193 22.76 9.43 -3.19
C MET A 193 22.82 9.85 -1.74
N ASP A 194 23.99 10.29 -1.29
CA ASP A 194 24.13 10.86 0.04
C ASP A 194 23.51 12.25 0.07
N LEU A 195 22.44 12.38 0.84
CA LEU A 195 21.71 13.64 1.01
C LEU A 195 21.92 14.25 2.40
N ASP A 196 22.79 13.67 3.24
CA ASP A 196 23.13 14.23 4.54
C ASP A 196 24.08 15.41 4.38
N PRO A 197 23.64 16.66 4.68
CA PRO A 197 24.47 17.84 4.53
C PRO A 197 25.65 17.88 5.51
N THR A 198 25.67 17.01 6.51
CA THR A 198 26.77 16.90 7.48
C THR A 198 27.85 15.91 7.07
N SER A 199 27.59 15.12 6.03
CA SER A 199 28.51 14.12 5.50
C SER A 199 29.55 14.73 4.56
N ASP A 200 30.77 14.22 4.61
CA ASP A 200 31.85 14.58 3.67
C ASP A 200 31.57 14.12 2.22
N THR A 201 30.61 13.23 2.07
CA THR A 201 30.19 12.68 0.78
C THR A 201 28.87 13.27 0.27
N TYR A 202 28.38 14.36 0.90
CA TYR A 202 27.15 15.03 0.51
C TYR A 202 27.05 15.28 -1.00
N GLY A 203 25.93 14.88 -1.60
CA GLY A 203 25.66 15.03 -3.02
C GLY A 203 26.44 14.06 -3.93
N ARG A 204 27.16 13.09 -3.36
CA ARG A 204 27.82 12.03 -4.12
C ARG A 204 26.96 10.78 -4.18
N GLN A 205 27.15 10.03 -5.25
CA GLN A 205 26.55 8.71 -5.36
C GLN A 205 27.43 7.70 -4.62
N LEU A 206 26.79 6.95 -3.73
CA LEU A 206 27.41 5.88 -2.95
C LEU A 206 26.84 4.54 -3.41
N ALA A 207 27.60 3.47 -3.19
CA ALA A 207 27.12 2.13 -3.45
C ALA A 207 27.60 1.17 -2.36
N THR A 208 26.79 0.14 -2.10
CA THR A 208 27.14 -0.94 -1.19
C THR A 208 27.04 -2.28 -1.91
N LEU A 209 28.10 -3.05 -1.87
CA LEU A 209 28.14 -4.40 -2.38
C LEU A 209 28.09 -5.39 -1.21
N TYR A 210 27.03 -6.18 -1.17
CA TYR A 210 26.83 -7.23 -0.18
C TYR A 210 27.25 -8.56 -0.80
N THR A 211 28.23 -9.19 -0.20
CA THR A 211 28.68 -10.55 -0.54
C THR A 211 28.41 -11.49 0.63
N ARG A 212 28.75 -12.77 0.50
CA ARG A 212 28.56 -13.75 1.57
C ARG A 212 29.48 -13.53 2.77
N ASP A 213 30.66 -12.95 2.50
CA ASP A 213 31.74 -12.87 3.47
C ASP A 213 32.14 -11.43 3.81
N ALA A 214 31.67 -10.45 3.02
CA ALA A 214 32.00 -9.04 3.20
C ALA A 214 30.88 -8.12 2.75
N THR A 215 30.74 -6.98 3.44
CA THR A 215 29.99 -5.80 3.02
C THR A 215 30.98 -4.69 2.67
N ILE A 216 30.90 -4.18 1.43
CA ILE A 216 31.86 -3.23 0.87
C ILE A 216 31.13 -1.95 0.51
N GLN A 217 31.51 -0.84 1.15
CA GLN A 217 31.00 0.48 0.82
C GLN A 217 31.92 1.17 -0.18
N LEU A 218 31.32 1.80 -1.18
CA LEU A 218 31.98 2.41 -2.31
C LEU A 218 31.55 3.86 -2.47
N ASN A 219 32.51 4.75 -2.66
CA ASN A 219 32.27 6.15 -2.94
C ASN A 219 32.61 6.47 -4.40
N THR A 220 31.80 7.35 -5.02
CA THR A 220 32.09 7.84 -6.37
C THR A 220 33.12 8.94 -6.35
N THR A 221 34.09 8.83 -7.25
CA THR A 221 35.08 9.88 -7.53
C THR A 221 35.08 10.21 -9.02
N PRO A 222 35.68 11.34 -9.45
CA PRO A 222 35.81 11.68 -10.88
C PRO A 222 36.53 10.58 -11.71
N ASN A 223 37.35 9.75 -11.05
CA ASN A 223 38.12 8.70 -11.70
C ASN A 223 37.46 7.31 -11.61
N GLY A 224 36.27 7.20 -11.00
CA GLY A 224 35.55 5.95 -10.81
C GLY A 224 35.22 5.68 -9.33
N TRP A 225 34.98 4.42 -9.01
CA TRP A 225 34.63 3.98 -7.66
C TRP A 225 35.87 3.66 -6.84
N ILE A 226 35.87 4.08 -5.57
CA ILE A 226 36.87 3.70 -4.56
C ILE A 226 36.17 3.00 -3.40
N VAL A 227 36.87 2.04 -2.78
CA VAL A 227 36.41 1.42 -1.54
C VAL A 227 36.54 2.44 -0.41
N ALA A 228 35.44 2.77 0.21
CA ALA A 228 35.40 3.67 1.37
C ALA A 228 35.53 2.91 2.69
N ASP A 229 34.84 1.78 2.79
CA ASP A 229 34.88 0.89 3.95
C ASP A 229 34.67 -0.55 3.52
N ARG A 230 35.23 -1.48 4.29
CA ARG A 230 35.12 -2.90 4.07
C ARG A 230 34.96 -3.64 5.40
N ASN A 231 33.83 -4.29 5.58
CA ASN A 231 33.56 -5.16 6.72
C ASN A 231 33.57 -6.63 6.29
N ASP A 232 34.64 -7.36 6.63
CA ASP A 232 34.78 -8.79 6.37
C ASP A 232 34.14 -9.58 7.53
N HIS A 233 32.83 -9.78 7.49
CA HIS A 233 32.03 -10.40 8.56
C HIS A 233 32.06 -11.93 8.56
N GLN A 234 32.48 -12.60 7.49
CA GLN A 234 32.62 -14.06 7.35
C GLN A 234 31.36 -14.87 7.77
N GLN A 235 30.19 -14.30 7.59
CA GLN A 235 28.91 -14.93 7.99
C GLN A 235 28.51 -16.06 7.04
N HIS A 236 29.12 -16.12 5.84
CA HIS A 236 28.81 -17.08 4.78
C HIS A 236 27.39 -17.01 4.22
N TRP A 237 26.68 -15.90 4.44
CA TRP A 237 25.38 -15.57 3.85
C TRP A 237 25.30 -14.07 3.53
N VAL A 238 24.43 -13.70 2.59
CA VAL A 238 24.22 -12.29 2.21
C VAL A 238 23.10 -11.71 3.09
N PRO A 239 23.32 -10.58 3.80
CA PRO A 239 22.33 -10.02 4.74
C PRO A 239 21.21 -9.28 4.03
N VAL A 240 20.66 -9.87 2.99
CA VAL A 240 19.62 -9.28 2.14
C VAL A 240 18.54 -10.31 1.85
N VAL A 241 17.30 -9.93 2.00
CA VAL A 241 16.12 -10.70 1.59
C VAL A 241 15.36 -9.91 0.54
N GLN A 242 14.98 -10.58 -0.53
CA GLN A 242 14.14 -10.01 -1.57
C GLN A 242 12.70 -10.46 -1.36
N PHE A 243 11.80 -9.49 -1.28
CA PHE A 243 10.37 -9.68 -1.18
C PHE A 243 9.76 -9.69 -2.58
N THR A 244 9.13 -10.79 -2.95
CA THR A 244 8.62 -10.97 -4.31
C THR A 244 7.20 -11.53 -4.27
N PRO A 245 6.16 -10.68 -4.50
CA PRO A 245 4.76 -11.09 -4.37
C PRO A 245 4.34 -12.13 -5.40
N ARG A 246 4.89 -12.02 -6.63
CA ARG A 246 4.62 -12.95 -7.74
C ARG A 246 5.92 -13.37 -8.42
N PRO A 247 6.65 -14.32 -7.83
CA PRO A 247 7.90 -14.81 -8.43
C PRO A 247 7.61 -15.50 -9.77
N GLN A 248 8.44 -15.23 -10.76
CA GLN A 248 8.36 -15.92 -12.04
C GLN A 248 8.98 -17.33 -11.93
N PHE A 249 8.38 -18.29 -12.61
CA PHE A 249 8.87 -19.67 -12.55
C PHE A 249 10.29 -19.82 -13.10
N HIS A 250 10.61 -19.08 -14.17
CA HIS A 250 11.90 -19.16 -14.85
C HIS A 250 13.01 -18.35 -14.15
N GLU A 251 12.63 -17.28 -13.48
CA GLU A 251 13.58 -16.36 -12.85
C GLU A 251 13.02 -15.89 -11.50
N ARG A 252 13.37 -16.61 -10.43
CA ARG A 252 12.74 -16.43 -9.11
C ARG A 252 12.95 -15.07 -8.47
N LEU A 253 14.07 -14.41 -8.76
CA LEU A 253 14.29 -13.02 -8.32
C LEU A 253 13.55 -11.99 -9.14
N ARG A 254 12.96 -12.38 -10.26
CA ARG A 254 12.14 -11.49 -11.06
C ARG A 254 10.70 -11.70 -10.72
N GLY A 255 10.12 -10.74 -10.03
CA GLY A 255 8.69 -10.67 -9.79
C GLY A 255 7.95 -10.00 -10.95
N GLN A 256 6.65 -10.00 -10.86
CA GLN A 256 5.78 -9.23 -11.74
C GLN A 256 5.07 -8.17 -10.93
N SER A 257 5.11 -6.93 -11.42
CA SER A 257 4.26 -5.86 -10.88
C SER A 257 2.78 -6.26 -10.96
N GLU A 258 2.04 -5.97 -9.91
CA GLU A 258 0.58 -6.09 -9.91
C GLU A 258 -0.04 -5.15 -10.96
N MET A 259 0.58 -3.99 -11.18
CA MET A 259 0.16 -3.01 -12.19
C MET A 259 0.61 -3.42 -13.58
N ASN A 260 0.07 -4.54 -14.07
CA ASN A 260 0.36 -5.05 -15.39
C ASN A 260 -0.13 -4.12 -16.52
N ALA A 261 0.24 -4.43 -17.76
CA ALA A 261 -0.14 -3.63 -18.92
C ALA A 261 -1.67 -3.47 -19.10
N ALA A 262 -2.47 -4.46 -18.67
CA ALA A 262 -3.94 -4.37 -18.78
C ALA A 262 -4.50 -3.29 -17.85
N TRP A 263 -3.98 -3.18 -16.62
CA TRP A 263 -4.38 -2.13 -15.69
C TRP A 263 -3.99 -0.75 -16.22
N ARG A 264 -2.70 -0.58 -16.59
CA ARG A 264 -2.19 0.68 -17.10
C ARG A 264 -2.96 1.15 -18.33
N ASN A 265 -3.15 0.27 -19.32
CA ASN A 265 -3.88 0.60 -20.53
C ASN A 265 -5.35 0.98 -20.29
N THR A 266 -6.02 0.33 -19.32
CA THR A 266 -7.41 0.68 -18.97
C THR A 266 -7.46 2.05 -18.30
N GLN A 267 -6.54 2.32 -17.37
CA GLN A 267 -6.41 3.65 -16.74
C GLN A 267 -6.12 4.75 -17.80
N ASP A 268 -5.25 4.48 -18.76
CA ASP A 268 -4.93 5.44 -19.84
C ASP A 268 -6.12 5.73 -20.76
N ARG A 269 -6.94 4.70 -21.07
CA ARG A 269 -8.16 4.91 -21.86
C ARG A 269 -9.16 5.78 -21.11
N ALA A 270 -9.35 5.52 -19.82
CA ALA A 270 -10.21 6.32 -18.98
C ALA A 270 -9.71 7.77 -18.84
N ALA A 271 -8.40 7.96 -18.66
CA ALA A 271 -7.79 9.29 -18.62
C ALA A 271 -8.02 10.06 -19.93
N ARG A 272 -7.83 9.43 -21.10
CA ARG A 272 -8.14 10.04 -22.40
C ARG A 272 -9.62 10.37 -22.55
N THR A 273 -10.52 9.54 -22.01
CA THR A 273 -11.96 9.81 -22.03
C THR A 273 -12.32 11.04 -21.21
N LEU A 274 -11.70 11.22 -20.03
CA LEU A 274 -11.87 12.42 -19.21
C LEU A 274 -11.37 13.69 -19.93
N VAL A 275 -10.16 13.66 -20.51
CA VAL A 275 -9.64 14.80 -21.27
C VAL A 275 -10.57 15.18 -22.43
N ARG A 276 -11.10 14.18 -23.15
CA ARG A 276 -12.06 14.44 -24.24
C ARG A 276 -13.37 15.05 -23.72
N MET A 277 -13.84 14.61 -22.57
CA MET A 277 -15.03 15.18 -21.94
C MET A 277 -14.80 16.62 -21.51
N GLU A 278 -13.64 16.96 -20.96
CA GLU A 278 -13.26 18.33 -20.62
C GLU A 278 -13.19 19.21 -21.89
N ILE A 279 -12.51 18.74 -22.93
CA ILE A 279 -12.43 19.46 -24.22
C ILE A 279 -13.84 19.65 -24.83
N ALA A 280 -14.67 18.60 -24.83
CA ALA A 280 -16.05 18.71 -25.30
C ALA A 280 -16.85 19.72 -24.46
N GLY A 281 -16.63 19.75 -23.14
CA GLY A 281 -17.21 20.72 -22.23
C GLY A 281 -16.87 22.16 -22.64
N GLU A 282 -15.63 22.46 -22.89
CA GLU A 282 -15.18 23.80 -23.30
C GLU A 282 -15.76 24.25 -24.67
N PHE A 283 -15.82 23.34 -25.64
CA PHE A 283 -16.29 23.67 -26.98
C PHE A 283 -17.80 23.56 -27.17
N PHE A 284 -18.49 22.67 -26.49
CA PHE A 284 -19.87 22.28 -26.75
C PHE A 284 -20.83 22.45 -25.57
N ALA A 285 -20.36 22.79 -24.37
CA ALA A 285 -21.22 22.98 -23.19
C ALA A 285 -22.22 24.12 -23.41
N THR A 286 -21.84 25.12 -24.22
CA THR A 286 -22.73 26.22 -24.55
C THR A 286 -23.34 26.00 -25.93
N ALA A 287 -24.67 26.09 -26.02
CA ALA A 287 -25.39 26.02 -27.28
C ALA A 287 -24.93 27.11 -28.23
N LYS A 288 -24.44 26.73 -29.41
CA LYS A 288 -24.04 27.70 -30.43
C LYS A 288 -25.28 28.17 -31.17
N VAL A 289 -25.45 29.49 -31.28
CA VAL A 289 -26.52 30.11 -32.01
C VAL A 289 -25.96 30.71 -33.31
N TYR A 290 -26.45 30.21 -34.42
CA TYR A 290 -26.15 30.77 -35.74
C TYR A 290 -27.34 31.58 -36.23
N VAL A 291 -27.08 32.80 -36.62
CA VAL A 291 -28.07 33.67 -37.28
C VAL A 291 -27.71 33.73 -38.75
N LEU A 292 -28.52 33.15 -39.59
CA LEU A 292 -28.30 33.08 -41.04
C LEU A 292 -29.13 34.13 -41.75
N GLY A 293 -28.57 34.77 -42.81
CA GLY A 293 -29.29 35.73 -43.60
C GLY A 293 -29.24 37.19 -43.07
N VAL A 294 -28.29 37.48 -42.18
CA VAL A 294 -28.10 38.83 -41.60
C VAL A 294 -26.76 39.39 -42.06
N SER A 295 -26.76 40.71 -42.40
CA SER A 295 -25.51 41.42 -42.70
C SER A 295 -24.71 41.66 -41.41
N GLU A 296 -23.38 41.78 -41.55
CA GLU A 296 -22.47 42.01 -40.41
C GLU A 296 -22.79 43.32 -39.66
N GLU A 297 -23.45 44.27 -40.32
CA GLU A 297 -23.86 45.56 -39.80
C GLU A 297 -24.91 45.44 -38.67
N ALA A 298 -25.73 44.37 -38.69
CA ALA A 298 -26.74 44.11 -37.63
C ALA A 298 -26.11 43.80 -36.27
N PHE A 299 -24.84 43.44 -36.21
CA PHE A 299 -24.08 43.19 -34.98
C PHE A 299 -23.14 44.34 -34.59
N MET A 300 -23.29 45.51 -35.20
CA MET A 300 -22.53 46.69 -34.83
C MET A 300 -23.20 47.44 -33.69
N LYS A 301 -22.40 47.93 -32.76
CA LYS A 301 -22.84 48.84 -31.71
C LYS A 301 -23.15 50.22 -32.32
N LYS A 302 -23.90 51.04 -31.57
CA LYS A 302 -24.21 52.45 -31.99
C LYS A 302 -22.98 53.32 -32.19
N ASP A 303 -21.83 52.92 -31.64
CA ASP A 303 -20.51 53.57 -31.79
C ASP A 303 -19.71 53.09 -33.00
N GLY A 304 -20.26 52.20 -33.84
CA GLY A 304 -19.62 51.65 -35.03
C GLY A 304 -18.62 50.51 -34.72
N THR A 305 -18.48 50.06 -33.48
CA THR A 305 -17.62 48.91 -33.11
C THR A 305 -18.38 47.60 -33.22
N LYS A 306 -17.71 46.50 -33.58
CA LYS A 306 -18.30 45.15 -33.57
C LYS A 306 -18.60 44.75 -32.12
N ALA A 307 -19.79 44.21 -31.86
CA ALA A 307 -20.09 43.57 -30.59
C ALA A 307 -19.19 42.34 -30.41
N SER A 308 -18.64 42.14 -29.20
CA SER A 308 -17.87 40.94 -28.94
C SER A 308 -18.78 39.69 -29.00
N ALA A 309 -18.21 38.51 -29.31
CA ALA A 309 -18.96 37.27 -29.31
C ALA A 309 -19.68 37.03 -27.97
N TRP A 310 -19.06 37.45 -26.87
CA TRP A 310 -19.59 37.34 -25.50
C TRP A 310 -20.78 38.30 -25.28
N GLU A 311 -20.68 39.55 -25.75
CA GLU A 311 -21.79 40.52 -25.67
C GLU A 311 -22.97 40.12 -26.55
N THR A 312 -22.72 39.50 -27.71
CA THR A 312 -23.78 38.96 -28.58
C THR A 312 -24.46 37.74 -27.95
N TYR A 313 -23.72 36.94 -27.21
CA TYR A 313 -24.23 35.73 -26.53
C TYR A 313 -25.05 36.07 -25.27
N ILE A 314 -24.55 36.97 -24.43
CA ILE A 314 -25.20 37.38 -23.17
C ILE A 314 -26.24 38.48 -23.38
N GLY A 315 -25.97 39.35 -24.33
CA GLY A 315 -26.78 40.53 -24.58
C GLY A 315 -27.93 40.29 -25.53
N ARG A 316 -28.99 39.67 -25.04
CA ARG A 316 -30.32 39.84 -25.61
C ARG A 316 -30.30 40.10 -27.13
N ILE A 317 -30.57 39.10 -27.92
CA ILE A 317 -30.90 39.27 -29.35
C ILE A 317 -32.20 40.11 -29.35
N SER A 318 -32.03 41.42 -29.39
CA SER A 318 -33.11 42.35 -29.64
C SER A 318 -33.44 42.24 -31.10
N THR A 319 -34.67 41.98 -31.45
CA THR A 319 -35.30 42.03 -32.76
C THR A 319 -34.36 42.31 -33.93
N ILE A 320 -34.05 41.27 -34.69
CA ILE A 320 -33.37 41.39 -35.98
C ILE A 320 -34.44 41.67 -37.01
N GLU A 321 -34.37 42.81 -37.71
CA GLU A 321 -35.29 43.18 -38.77
C GLU A 321 -35.03 42.34 -40.03
N ALA A 322 -36.05 42.22 -40.90
CA ALA A 322 -35.94 41.59 -42.20
C ALA A 322 -34.93 42.32 -43.09
N ASP A 323 -34.29 41.62 -44.02
CA ASP A 323 -33.40 42.20 -45.01
C ASP A 323 -34.17 43.16 -45.95
N ALA A 324 -33.43 43.90 -46.77
CA ALA A 324 -34.01 44.85 -47.75
C ALA A 324 -34.99 44.17 -48.73
N ASN A 325 -35.00 42.85 -48.85
CA ASN A 325 -35.89 42.05 -49.69
C ASN A 325 -37.05 41.42 -48.93
N GLY A 326 -37.17 41.69 -47.62
CA GLY A 326 -38.24 41.20 -46.78
C GLY A 326 -38.01 39.76 -46.22
N ASN A 327 -36.81 39.19 -46.37
CA ASN A 327 -36.52 37.86 -45.84
C ASN A 327 -36.21 37.96 -44.33
N LEU A 328 -36.85 37.13 -43.55
CA LEU A 328 -36.56 37.01 -42.12
C LEU A 328 -35.30 36.19 -41.89
N PRO A 329 -34.42 36.59 -40.99
CA PRO A 329 -33.26 35.80 -40.62
C PRO A 329 -33.67 34.49 -39.94
N THR A 330 -32.95 33.43 -40.26
CA THR A 330 -33.15 32.13 -39.63
C THR A 330 -32.19 31.97 -38.46
N VAL A 331 -32.74 31.78 -37.27
CA VAL A 331 -31.95 31.48 -36.08
C VAL A 331 -31.86 29.97 -35.89
N GLN A 332 -30.67 29.45 -36.04
CA GLN A 332 -30.42 28.03 -35.84
C GLN A 332 -29.62 27.82 -34.53
N ARG A 333 -30.21 27.13 -33.62
CA ARG A 333 -29.55 26.76 -32.33
C ARG A 333 -29.03 25.34 -32.45
N ILE A 334 -27.72 25.16 -32.39
CA ILE A 334 -27.11 23.85 -32.25
C ILE A 334 -27.02 23.57 -30.76
N ALA A 335 -27.73 22.56 -30.31
CA ALA A 335 -27.67 22.12 -28.89
C ALA A 335 -26.24 21.72 -28.57
N GLY A 336 -25.83 21.99 -27.32
CA GLY A 336 -24.58 21.43 -26.79
C GLY A 336 -24.62 19.90 -26.78
N GLU A 337 -23.46 19.29 -26.83
CA GLU A 337 -23.33 17.83 -26.73
C GLU A 337 -23.52 17.39 -25.28
N SER A 338 -24.31 16.32 -25.07
CA SER A 338 -24.47 15.75 -23.73
C SER A 338 -23.21 14.98 -23.33
N PRO A 339 -22.72 15.12 -22.09
CA PRO A 339 -21.59 14.33 -21.56
C PRO A 339 -21.91 12.85 -21.31
N ASP A 340 -23.18 12.43 -21.47
CA ASP A 340 -23.65 11.08 -21.12
C ASP A 340 -22.89 9.95 -21.81
N GLY A 341 -22.47 10.17 -23.06
CA GLY A 341 -21.65 9.22 -23.82
C GLY A 341 -20.28 9.00 -23.21
N PHE A 342 -19.65 10.06 -22.73
CA PHE A 342 -18.35 9.99 -22.04
C PHE A 342 -18.50 9.34 -20.67
N ILE A 343 -19.53 9.70 -19.92
CA ILE A 343 -19.84 9.11 -18.59
C ILE A 343 -20.09 7.61 -18.73
N SER A 344 -20.87 7.19 -19.72
CA SER A 344 -21.14 5.76 -19.99
C SER A 344 -19.85 5.01 -20.34
N SER A 345 -19.00 5.59 -21.19
CA SER A 345 -17.70 5.02 -21.55
C SER A 345 -16.78 4.88 -20.32
N LEU A 346 -16.71 5.94 -19.49
CA LEU A 346 -15.91 5.93 -18.25
C LEU A 346 -16.41 4.86 -17.27
N ASN A 347 -17.72 4.69 -17.12
CA ASN A 347 -18.30 3.64 -16.26
C ASN A 347 -17.98 2.24 -16.79
N GLN A 348 -17.94 2.06 -18.10
CA GLN A 348 -17.50 0.81 -18.71
C GLN A 348 -16.02 0.53 -18.41
N GLU A 349 -15.13 1.52 -18.54
CA GLU A 349 -13.72 1.36 -18.20
C GLU A 349 -13.51 1.05 -16.71
N ARG A 350 -14.27 1.69 -15.81
CA ARG A 350 -14.28 1.35 -14.37
C ARG A 350 -14.65 -0.12 -14.15
N SER A 351 -15.71 -0.59 -14.81
CA SER A 351 -16.17 -1.98 -14.69
C SER A 351 -15.13 -2.98 -15.20
N ILE A 352 -14.48 -2.68 -16.32
CA ILE A 352 -13.37 -3.48 -16.87
C ILE A 352 -12.21 -3.50 -15.87
N PHE A 353 -11.83 -2.35 -15.32
CA PHE A 353 -10.73 -2.26 -14.35
C PHE A 353 -11.03 -3.08 -13.10
N CYS A 354 -12.24 -2.99 -12.53
CA CYS A 354 -12.67 -3.83 -11.41
C CYS A 354 -12.55 -5.33 -11.73
N GLY A 355 -12.98 -5.73 -12.93
CA GLY A 355 -12.91 -7.12 -13.38
C GLY A 355 -11.48 -7.66 -13.44
N ILE A 356 -10.54 -6.91 -14.02
CA ILE A 356 -9.14 -7.33 -14.19
C ILE A 356 -8.31 -7.18 -12.91
N SER A 357 -8.60 -6.16 -12.08
CA SER A 357 -7.90 -5.92 -10.83
C SER A 357 -8.42 -6.77 -9.68
N GLY A 358 -9.66 -7.22 -9.74
CA GLY A 358 -10.33 -7.92 -8.63
C GLY A 358 -10.80 -7.00 -7.52
N LEU A 359 -10.85 -5.68 -7.78
CA LEU A 359 -11.47 -4.71 -6.88
C LEU A 359 -12.99 -4.85 -6.90
N ALA A 360 -13.60 -4.63 -5.77
CA ALA A 360 -15.04 -4.46 -5.72
C ALA A 360 -15.44 -3.09 -6.32
N PRO A 361 -16.57 -3.00 -7.05
CA PRO A 361 -16.95 -1.78 -7.78
C PRO A 361 -17.01 -0.51 -6.91
N GLN A 362 -17.36 -0.64 -5.64
CA GLN A 362 -17.44 0.48 -4.70
C GLN A 362 -16.10 1.22 -4.51
N TYR A 363 -14.96 0.57 -4.67
CA TYR A 363 -13.64 1.21 -4.58
C TYR A 363 -13.41 2.25 -5.67
N LEU A 364 -14.10 2.13 -6.80
CA LEU A 364 -14.05 3.09 -7.90
C LEU A 364 -15.30 3.97 -7.98
N GLY A 365 -16.11 4.03 -6.92
CA GLY A 365 -17.30 4.87 -6.87
C GLY A 365 -18.47 4.37 -7.71
N ILE A 366 -18.53 3.07 -8.03
CA ILE A 366 -19.68 2.46 -8.69
C ILE A 366 -20.59 1.90 -7.60
N PHE A 367 -21.71 2.54 -7.39
CA PHE A 367 -22.75 2.11 -6.47
C PHE A 367 -23.97 1.61 -7.26
N SER A 368 -24.61 0.54 -6.82
CA SER A 368 -25.88 0.10 -7.39
C SER A 368 -26.99 1.07 -6.99
N ASP A 369 -27.76 1.53 -7.98
CA ASP A 369 -28.83 2.51 -7.79
C ASP A 369 -29.83 2.05 -6.71
N GLY A 370 -29.96 2.87 -5.66
CA GLY A 370 -31.16 2.98 -4.84
C GLY A 370 -31.29 2.06 -3.62
N ASN A 371 -30.40 1.08 -3.39
CA ASN A 371 -30.45 0.28 -2.17
C ASN A 371 -29.05 0.05 -1.61
N PRO A 372 -28.78 0.39 -0.32
CA PRO A 372 -27.49 0.02 0.27
C PRO A 372 -27.33 -1.49 0.19
N ALA A 373 -26.21 -1.93 -0.37
CA ALA A 373 -25.89 -3.35 -0.45
C ALA A 373 -25.93 -3.96 0.96
N SER A 374 -26.51 -5.14 1.11
CA SER A 374 -26.47 -5.84 2.39
C SER A 374 -25.02 -6.15 2.79
N ALA A 375 -24.74 -6.29 4.08
CA ALA A 375 -23.41 -6.62 4.57
C ALA A 375 -22.84 -7.87 3.87
N ASP A 376 -23.69 -8.85 3.59
CA ASP A 376 -23.31 -10.07 2.88
C ASP A 376 -22.98 -9.81 1.40
N ALA A 377 -23.70 -8.91 0.72
CA ALA A 377 -23.40 -8.54 -0.66
C ALA A 377 -22.05 -7.81 -0.76
N ILE A 378 -21.73 -6.94 0.20
CA ILE A 378 -20.43 -6.26 0.30
C ILE A 378 -19.31 -7.29 0.51
N ARG A 379 -19.49 -8.25 1.41
CA ARG A 379 -18.52 -9.34 1.64
C ARG A 379 -18.29 -10.19 0.39
N MET A 380 -19.36 -10.58 -0.30
CA MET A 380 -19.25 -11.36 -1.52
C MET A 380 -18.53 -10.60 -2.62
N SER A 381 -18.75 -9.30 -2.74
CA SER A 381 -18.02 -8.45 -3.70
C SER A 381 -16.52 -8.34 -3.38
N ASP A 382 -16.17 -8.43 -2.10
CA ASP A 382 -14.80 -8.28 -1.59
C ASP A 382 -14.03 -9.61 -1.49
N PHE A 383 -14.73 -10.75 -1.63
CA PHE A 383 -14.16 -12.08 -1.49
C PHE A 383 -12.94 -12.32 -2.40
N ARG A 384 -13.00 -11.83 -3.64
CA ARG A 384 -11.88 -11.99 -4.58
C ARG A 384 -10.64 -11.23 -4.11
N LEU A 385 -10.81 -10.02 -3.57
CA LEU A 385 -9.70 -9.21 -3.07
C LEU A 385 -9.05 -9.87 -1.84
N ALA A 386 -9.87 -10.40 -0.91
CA ALA A 386 -9.38 -11.16 0.23
C ALA A 386 -8.58 -12.41 -0.20
N THR A 387 -9.08 -13.17 -1.19
CA THR A 387 -8.36 -14.32 -1.75
C THR A 387 -7.04 -13.94 -2.41
N ILE A 388 -6.98 -12.79 -3.08
CA ILE A 388 -5.73 -12.28 -3.68
C ILE A 388 -4.75 -11.93 -2.56
N ALA A 389 -5.19 -11.23 -1.51
CA ALA A 389 -4.35 -10.87 -0.37
C ALA A 389 -3.80 -12.11 0.35
N GLU A 390 -4.64 -13.12 0.62
CA GLU A 390 -4.19 -14.41 1.20
C GLU A 390 -3.11 -15.09 0.34
N ARG A 391 -3.29 -15.04 -0.99
CA ARG A 391 -2.28 -15.59 -1.91
C ARG A 391 -0.97 -14.81 -1.88
N LEU A 392 -1.01 -13.48 -1.74
CA LEU A 392 0.17 -12.63 -1.63
C LEU A 392 0.87 -12.78 -0.27
N ALA A 393 0.12 -13.03 0.79
CA ALA A 393 0.66 -13.24 2.14
C ALA A 393 1.63 -14.43 2.23
N LYS A 394 1.43 -15.49 1.43
CA LYS A 394 2.28 -16.69 1.47
C LYS A 394 3.74 -16.42 1.07
N PRO A 395 4.05 -15.83 -0.11
CA PRO A 395 5.43 -15.47 -0.44
C PRO A 395 6.00 -14.43 0.53
N TYR A 396 5.22 -13.41 0.91
CA TYR A 396 5.68 -12.41 1.87
C TYR A 396 5.98 -13.03 3.25
N GLY A 397 5.16 -13.97 3.73
CA GLY A 397 5.42 -14.68 4.97
C GLY A 397 6.78 -15.40 4.94
N ASN A 398 7.04 -16.18 3.90
CA ASN A 398 8.33 -16.85 3.72
C ASN A 398 9.53 -15.87 3.68
N ASP A 399 9.34 -14.70 3.06
CA ASP A 399 10.41 -13.70 2.97
C ASP A 399 10.63 -13.02 4.34
N TRP A 400 9.55 -12.72 5.09
CA TRP A 400 9.63 -12.22 6.46
C TRP A 400 10.26 -13.23 7.44
N GLU A 401 9.86 -14.48 7.39
CA GLU A 401 10.42 -15.58 8.20
C GLU A 401 11.92 -15.71 7.99
N LYS A 402 12.36 -15.63 6.72
CA LYS A 402 13.77 -15.63 6.37
C LYS A 402 14.49 -14.40 6.91
N LEU A 403 13.89 -13.21 6.81
CA LEU A 403 14.48 -11.96 7.32
C LEU A 403 14.64 -12.02 8.83
N MET A 404 13.60 -12.46 9.57
CA MET A 404 13.65 -12.58 11.02
C MET A 404 14.63 -13.66 11.49
N SER A 405 14.74 -14.80 10.78
CA SER A 405 15.77 -15.80 11.07
C SER A 405 17.18 -15.22 10.90
N MET A 406 17.41 -14.38 9.86
CA MET A 406 18.69 -13.69 9.69
C MET A 406 18.95 -12.66 10.80
N ALA A 407 17.92 -11.92 11.22
CA ALA A 407 18.03 -10.96 12.31
C ALA A 407 18.37 -11.65 13.64
N LEU A 408 17.73 -12.76 13.95
CA LEU A 408 18.09 -13.58 15.14
C LEU A 408 19.52 -14.13 15.07
N LYS A 409 20.00 -14.51 13.87
CA LYS A 409 21.41 -14.92 13.69
C LYS A 409 22.38 -13.78 14.00
N MET A 410 22.03 -12.59 13.60
CA MET A 410 22.85 -11.40 13.84
C MET A 410 22.83 -10.94 15.29
N ALA A 411 21.69 -11.08 15.96
CA ALA A 411 21.54 -10.84 17.40
C ALA A 411 22.23 -11.91 18.27
N GLY A 412 22.60 -13.07 17.70
CA GLY A 412 23.14 -14.19 18.46
C GLY A 412 22.11 -15.04 19.19
N GLU A 413 20.82 -14.82 18.92
CA GLU A 413 19.67 -15.52 19.56
C GLU A 413 19.06 -16.61 18.68
N TRP A 414 19.71 -16.93 17.57
CA TRP A 414 19.18 -17.90 16.62
C TRP A 414 19.17 -19.33 17.19
N THR A 415 18.06 -20.01 16.97
CA THR A 415 17.90 -21.45 17.25
C THR A 415 17.43 -22.16 15.97
N ALA A 416 17.59 -23.48 15.91
CA ALA A 416 17.15 -24.26 14.75
C ALA A 416 15.64 -24.18 14.49
N SER A 417 14.83 -23.84 15.51
CA SER A 417 13.40 -23.60 15.38
C SER A 417 13.08 -22.28 14.67
N ALA A 418 13.99 -21.31 14.68
CA ALA A 418 13.80 -20.03 13.99
C ALA A 418 13.66 -20.17 12.46
N ASP A 419 14.26 -21.21 11.87
CA ASP A 419 14.11 -21.50 10.43
C ASP A 419 12.73 -22.13 10.09
N GLN A 420 11.90 -22.45 11.09
CA GLN A 420 10.57 -23.05 10.97
C GLN A 420 9.48 -22.14 11.57
N MET A 421 9.81 -20.87 11.86
CA MET A 421 8.81 -19.93 12.34
C MET A 421 7.76 -19.67 11.26
N GLU A 422 6.57 -19.29 11.68
CA GLU A 422 5.45 -18.96 10.83
C GLU A 422 4.98 -17.53 11.10
N THR A 423 4.71 -16.80 10.03
CA THR A 423 4.17 -15.43 10.10
C THR A 423 2.69 -15.47 10.43
N ASP A 424 2.30 -14.78 11.50
CA ASP A 424 0.89 -14.60 11.88
C ASP A 424 0.30 -13.39 11.17
N TRP A 425 -0.68 -13.63 10.31
CA TRP A 425 -1.34 -12.58 9.53
C TRP A 425 -2.68 -12.19 10.15
N GLY A 426 -3.02 -10.92 10.05
CA GLY A 426 -4.37 -10.44 10.33
C GLY A 426 -5.41 -11.01 9.36
N PRO A 427 -6.70 -10.79 9.64
CA PRO A 427 -7.77 -11.25 8.75
C PRO A 427 -7.70 -10.55 7.40
N PHE A 428 -7.73 -11.33 6.31
CA PHE A 428 -7.69 -10.80 4.92
C PHE A 428 -9.03 -10.22 4.45
N GLY A 429 -10.13 -10.61 5.08
CA GLY A 429 -11.48 -10.09 4.80
C GLY A 429 -11.84 -8.92 5.70
N ILE A 430 -12.93 -8.24 5.37
CA ILE A 430 -13.49 -7.20 6.24
C ILE A 430 -14.07 -7.87 7.49
N PRO A 431 -13.53 -7.61 8.70
CA PRO A 431 -14.09 -8.16 9.92
C PRO A 431 -15.53 -7.65 10.09
N THR A 432 -16.46 -8.55 10.36
CA THR A 432 -17.82 -8.15 10.74
C THR A 432 -18.08 -8.61 12.17
N PRO A 433 -17.95 -7.72 13.14
CA PRO A 433 -18.00 -8.06 14.55
C PRO A 433 -19.21 -8.91 14.96
N SER A 434 -20.36 -8.69 14.31
CA SER A 434 -21.58 -9.43 14.61
C SER A 434 -21.55 -10.89 14.16
N ALA A 435 -21.13 -11.16 12.92
CA ALA A 435 -21.10 -12.52 12.40
C ALA A 435 -19.90 -13.31 12.93
N ASP A 436 -18.76 -12.64 13.08
CA ASP A 436 -17.55 -13.26 13.65
C ASP A 436 -17.78 -13.63 15.12
N THR A 437 -18.47 -12.77 15.88
CA THR A 437 -18.88 -13.09 17.26
C THR A 437 -19.80 -14.30 17.31
N VAL A 438 -20.80 -14.40 16.44
CA VAL A 438 -21.73 -15.55 16.39
C VAL A 438 -20.98 -16.84 16.06
N ASN A 439 -20.04 -16.79 15.09
CA ASN A 439 -19.22 -17.94 14.71
C ASN A 439 -18.32 -18.38 15.87
N VAL A 440 -17.62 -17.44 16.52
CA VAL A 440 -16.74 -17.73 17.66
C VAL A 440 -17.54 -18.29 18.83
N VAL A 441 -18.67 -17.70 19.19
CA VAL A 441 -19.56 -18.19 20.25
C VAL A 441 -20.06 -19.61 19.94
N SER A 442 -20.38 -19.89 18.65
CA SER A 442 -20.79 -21.23 18.22
C SER A 442 -19.65 -22.24 18.33
N MET A 443 -18.41 -21.89 17.93
CA MET A 443 -17.24 -22.76 18.05
C MET A 443 -16.86 -23.03 19.52
N VAL A 444 -16.91 -22.00 20.36
CA VAL A 444 -16.68 -22.10 21.79
C VAL A 444 -17.80 -22.94 22.45
N GLY A 445 -19.07 -22.71 22.08
CA GLY A 445 -20.20 -23.50 22.56
C GLY A 445 -20.16 -24.96 22.15
N ALA A 446 -19.59 -25.27 20.97
CA ALA A 446 -19.34 -26.61 20.48
C ALA A 446 -18.09 -27.27 21.10
N GLY A 447 -17.33 -26.56 21.94
CA GLY A 447 -16.10 -27.07 22.56
C GLY A 447 -14.94 -27.24 21.56
N MET A 448 -15.03 -26.68 20.37
CA MET A 448 -13.99 -26.77 19.35
C MET A 448 -12.79 -25.85 19.64
N VAL A 449 -13.06 -24.70 20.26
CA VAL A 449 -12.06 -23.69 20.58
C VAL A 449 -12.27 -23.21 22.02
N ALA A 450 -11.18 -23.05 22.77
CA ALA A 450 -11.27 -22.49 24.10
C ALA A 450 -11.56 -20.97 24.04
N PRO A 451 -12.39 -20.42 24.94
CA PRO A 451 -12.77 -19.01 24.93
C PRO A 451 -11.61 -18.05 25.17
N ASP A 452 -10.52 -18.54 25.77
CA ASP A 452 -9.28 -17.81 26.05
C ASP A 452 -8.16 -18.09 25.04
N SER A 453 -8.44 -18.87 23.99
CA SER A 453 -7.47 -19.16 22.94
C SER A 453 -7.14 -17.92 22.11
N ASP A 454 -5.92 -17.85 21.64
CA ASP A 454 -5.46 -16.76 20.79
C ASP A 454 -6.27 -16.68 19.49
N ASP A 455 -6.63 -17.83 18.93
CA ASP A 455 -7.40 -17.94 17.69
C ASP A 455 -8.84 -17.43 17.84
N ALA A 456 -9.51 -17.71 18.98
CA ALA A 456 -10.84 -17.18 19.25
C ALA A 456 -10.83 -15.65 19.38
N LEU A 457 -9.84 -15.11 20.09
CA LEU A 457 -9.69 -13.68 20.29
C LEU A 457 -9.24 -12.96 19.01
N ALA A 458 -8.41 -13.59 18.18
CA ALA A 458 -8.00 -13.08 16.87
C ALA A 458 -9.19 -13.02 15.90
N ALA A 459 -10.02 -14.05 15.88
CA ALA A 459 -11.24 -14.09 15.05
C ALA A 459 -12.25 -12.98 15.40
N LEU A 460 -12.20 -12.48 16.65
CA LEU A 460 -12.99 -11.31 17.09
C LEU A 460 -12.36 -9.96 16.69
N GLY A 461 -11.21 -9.97 16.00
CA GLY A 461 -10.52 -8.77 15.53
C GLY A 461 -9.70 -8.05 16.62
N TRP A 462 -9.38 -8.71 17.74
CA TRP A 462 -8.58 -8.11 18.81
C TRP A 462 -7.09 -8.12 18.47
N SER A 463 -6.41 -6.97 18.70
CA SER A 463 -4.97 -6.86 18.48
C SER A 463 -4.18 -7.77 19.43
N PRO A 464 -2.93 -8.17 19.11
CA PRO A 464 -2.09 -9.02 19.96
C PRO A 464 -1.97 -8.51 21.40
N VAL A 465 -1.82 -7.18 21.57
CA VAL A 465 -1.75 -6.53 22.90
C VAL A 465 -3.06 -6.66 23.66
N GLN A 466 -4.19 -6.47 22.99
CA GLN A 466 -5.51 -6.65 23.60
C GLN A 466 -5.76 -8.11 23.99
N ARG A 467 -5.38 -9.06 23.11
CA ARG A 467 -5.48 -10.51 23.38
C ARG A 467 -4.67 -10.91 24.62
N ALA A 468 -3.44 -10.43 24.75
CA ALA A 468 -2.61 -10.66 25.91
C ALA A 468 -3.26 -10.13 27.20
N ARG A 469 -3.79 -8.90 27.17
CA ARG A 469 -4.48 -8.28 28.32
C ARG A 469 -5.73 -9.04 28.75
N ILE A 470 -6.53 -9.52 27.79
CA ILE A 470 -7.74 -10.30 28.07
C ILE A 470 -7.38 -11.63 28.71
N ARG A 471 -6.39 -12.35 28.17
CA ARG A 471 -5.92 -13.61 28.74
C ARG A 471 -5.40 -13.45 30.16
N GLU A 472 -4.65 -12.41 30.44
CA GLU A 472 -4.17 -12.10 31.77
C GLU A 472 -5.35 -11.82 32.75
N GLY A 473 -6.35 -11.06 32.28
CA GLY A 473 -7.58 -10.83 33.04
C GLY A 473 -8.34 -12.12 33.36
N MET A 474 -8.50 -13.00 32.37
CA MET A 474 -9.16 -14.29 32.54
C MET A 474 -8.39 -15.22 33.51
N LYS A 475 -7.05 -15.31 33.38
CA LYS A 475 -6.20 -16.05 34.33
C LYS A 475 -6.35 -15.53 35.77
N ARG A 476 -6.42 -14.21 35.93
CA ARG A 476 -6.61 -13.58 37.25
C ARG A 476 -7.98 -13.92 37.83
N GLN A 477 -9.04 -13.91 37.03
CA GLN A 477 -10.39 -14.31 37.47
C GLN A 477 -10.46 -15.79 37.83
N GLN A 478 -9.84 -16.69 37.05
CA GLN A 478 -9.77 -18.11 37.34
C GLN A 478 -9.01 -18.38 38.65
N GLY A 479 -7.88 -17.68 38.87
CA GLY A 479 -7.14 -17.73 40.10
C GLY A 479 -7.98 -17.30 41.33
N LEU A 480 -8.72 -16.22 41.21
CA LEU A 480 -9.62 -15.73 42.26
C LEU A 480 -10.76 -16.72 42.53
N ALA A 481 -11.33 -17.33 41.48
CA ALA A 481 -12.37 -18.38 41.63
C ALA A 481 -11.83 -19.63 42.33
N GLN A 482 -10.62 -20.08 42.01
CA GLN A 482 -9.96 -21.18 42.67
C GLN A 482 -9.67 -20.90 44.17
N ILE A 483 -9.19 -19.70 44.49
CA ILE A 483 -9.00 -19.25 45.86
C ILE A 483 -10.34 -19.20 46.61
N GLY A 484 -11.39 -18.67 45.97
CA GLY A 484 -12.75 -18.68 46.55
C GLY A 484 -13.27 -20.08 46.85
N GLN A 485 -13.04 -21.04 45.94
CA GLN A 485 -13.39 -22.45 46.16
C GLN A 485 -12.56 -23.09 47.27
N ALA A 486 -11.26 -22.78 47.33
CA ALA A 486 -10.39 -23.28 48.39
C ALA A 486 -10.81 -22.75 49.78
N ILE A 487 -11.16 -21.47 49.88
CA ILE A 487 -11.69 -20.84 51.09
C ILE A 487 -13.05 -21.43 51.48
N ALA A 488 -13.95 -21.67 50.52
CA ALA A 488 -15.25 -22.32 50.78
C ALA A 488 -15.10 -23.80 51.21
N GLY A 489 -14.02 -24.47 50.81
CA GLY A 489 -13.68 -25.81 51.23
C GLY A 489 -13.06 -25.91 52.64
N LEU A 490 -12.60 -24.79 53.20
CA LEU A 490 -12.12 -24.74 54.59
C LEU A 490 -13.33 -24.74 55.52
N LYS A 491 -13.71 -25.93 55.99
CA LYS A 491 -14.73 -26.10 57.03
C LYS A 491 -14.31 -25.28 58.25
N PRO A 492 -15.15 -24.33 58.75
CA PRO A 492 -14.80 -23.67 60.01
C PRO A 492 -14.65 -24.70 61.11
N PRO A 493 -13.69 -24.54 62.06
CA PRO A 493 -13.54 -25.45 63.15
C PRO A 493 -14.86 -25.55 63.94
N ALA A 494 -15.35 -26.76 64.16
CA ALA A 494 -16.57 -27.01 64.91
C ALA A 494 -16.45 -26.40 66.30
N THR A 495 -17.19 -25.36 66.57
CA THR A 495 -17.35 -24.79 67.90
C THR A 495 -18.24 -25.77 68.69
N PRO A 496 -17.80 -26.35 69.82
CA PRO A 496 -18.65 -27.19 70.57
C PRO A 496 -19.69 -26.33 71.32
N GLY A 497 -20.97 -26.48 70.98
CA GLY A 497 -22.07 -26.02 71.79
C GLY A 497 -22.87 -24.80 71.28
N ALA A 498 -23.35 -24.80 70.07
CA ALA A 498 -24.45 -23.94 69.73
C ALA A 498 -25.59 -24.73 69.08
N ALA A 499 -26.79 -24.65 69.70
CA ALA A 499 -28.02 -25.30 69.27
C ALA A 499 -28.41 -24.77 67.85
N PRO A 500 -29.06 -25.59 66.99
CA PRO A 500 -29.42 -25.19 65.63
C PRO A 500 -30.44 -24.03 65.64
N PRO A 501 -30.27 -22.98 64.83
CA PRO A 501 -31.29 -21.98 64.69
C PRO A 501 -32.50 -22.58 63.97
N GLN A 502 -33.67 -22.33 64.51
CA GLN A 502 -34.97 -22.67 63.91
C GLN A 502 -35.12 -21.97 62.54
N ALA A 503 -35.56 -22.71 61.55
CA ALA A 503 -35.93 -22.25 60.25
C ALA A 503 -37.06 -21.24 60.37
N LEU A 504 -36.83 -19.99 59.96
CA LEU A 504 -37.87 -19.02 59.62
C LEU A 504 -38.24 -19.23 58.15
N ASP A 505 -39.44 -19.79 58.00
CA ASP A 505 -40.11 -20.01 56.74
C ASP A 505 -40.48 -18.66 56.11
N GLY A 506 -40.23 -18.50 54.80
CA GLY A 506 -40.95 -17.56 53.93
C GLY A 506 -40.36 -16.19 53.74
N GLN A 507 -39.55 -16.07 52.66
CA GLN A 507 -39.71 -15.00 51.68
C GLN A 507 -38.96 -15.31 50.38
N GLN A 508 -39.72 -15.42 49.30
CA GLN A 508 -39.25 -15.59 47.93
C GLN A 508 -38.47 -14.35 47.44
N PRO A 509 -37.47 -14.51 46.55
CA PRO A 509 -36.78 -13.38 45.94
C PRO A 509 -37.62 -12.80 44.78
N GLY A 510 -38.32 -11.72 45.05
CA GLY A 510 -39.13 -10.98 44.08
C GLY A 510 -38.70 -9.53 43.90
N ALA A 511 -37.41 -9.22 43.91
CA ALA A 511 -36.98 -7.80 43.86
C ALA A 511 -36.01 -7.44 42.74
N LEU A 512 -35.80 -8.27 41.73
CA LEU A 512 -34.96 -7.91 40.58
C LEU A 512 -35.68 -7.79 39.23
N GLN A 513 -37.02 -7.91 39.21
CA GLN A 513 -37.82 -7.68 38.01
C GLN A 513 -38.49 -6.28 37.92
N ALA A 514 -38.42 -5.46 38.94
CA ALA A 514 -39.09 -4.14 38.97
C ALA A 514 -38.21 -2.99 38.47
N LEU A 515 -36.95 -3.16 38.19
CA LEU A 515 -36.04 -2.10 37.71
C LEU A 515 -35.87 -2.04 36.19
N ASN A 516 -36.41 -3.02 35.46
CA ASN A 516 -36.27 -3.06 33.98
C ASN A 516 -37.54 -2.60 33.23
N SER A 517 -38.66 -2.34 33.95
CA SER A 517 -39.91 -1.87 33.34
C SER A 517 -40.16 -0.35 33.41
N GLN A 518 -39.24 0.42 34.03
CA GLN A 518 -39.35 1.88 34.08
C GLN A 518 -38.47 2.64 33.07
N ARG A 519 -37.76 1.92 32.22
CA ARG A 519 -36.90 2.56 31.17
C ARG A 519 -37.46 2.56 29.75
N THR A 520 -38.67 2.06 29.56
CA THR A 520 -39.32 1.98 28.23
C THR A 520 -40.54 2.88 28.06
N THR A 521 -40.85 3.79 28.99
CA THR A 521 -42.03 4.70 28.87
C THR A 521 -41.71 6.19 28.78
N ASP A 522 -40.42 6.59 28.74
CA ASP A 522 -40.07 8.03 28.67
C ASP A 522 -39.43 8.46 27.32
N SER A 523 -39.67 7.74 26.22
CA SER A 523 -39.19 8.20 24.88
C SER A 523 -40.31 8.37 23.84
N ALA A 524 -41.57 8.57 24.26
CA ALA A 524 -42.68 8.78 23.34
C ALA A 524 -43.52 10.03 23.68
N THR A 525 -42.88 11.17 23.99
CA THR A 525 -43.51 12.50 23.90
C THR A 525 -42.43 13.58 23.95
N ALA A 526 -41.86 13.95 22.79
CA ALA A 526 -41.47 15.33 22.47
C ALA A 526 -40.90 15.38 21.04
N GLY A 527 -41.65 15.99 20.12
CA GLY A 527 -41.17 16.71 18.96
C GLY A 527 -40.85 15.91 17.69
#